data_eb7f0e70b0ee603088cc50289fa02337
#
_entry.id   eb7f0e70b0ee603088cc50289fa02337
#
_cell.length_a   1.000
_cell.length_b   1.000
_cell.length_c   1.000
_cell.angle_alpha   90.00
_cell.angle_beta   90.00
_cell.angle_gamma   90.00
#
_symmetry.space_group_name_H-M   'P 1'
#
loop_
_entity.id
_entity.type
_entity.pdbx_description
1 polymer ?
#
loop_
_entity_poly.entity_id
_entity_poly.type
_entity_poly.pdbx_seq_one_letter_code
_entity_poly.pdbx_strand_id
1 'polypeptide(L)'
;MSEKIIGILGGMGPESTAELLVRITKRTPAAVEQDHLRVIADSNPKIPNRTDALLDGEMQPVIDALAETARNLERAGAQVIGIPCNTAHAFLADLRELVAVPIVDMVEQTAIEARSSFGEGSVVGLLATDGTLRTRLYHEALEECRLVAVGPQHQGVQNAVMDTLDTVK
;
A
#
# COMPACT_ATOMS: atom_id res chain seq x y z
N MET A 1 1.68 19.74 -19.34
CA MET A 1 2.42 19.20 -18.18
C MET A 1 3.13 17.95 -18.66
N SER A 2 4.42 17.78 -18.37
CA SER A 2 5.09 16.52 -18.72
C SER A 2 4.47 15.39 -17.88
N GLU A 3 4.21 14.27 -18.53
CA GLU A 3 3.69 13.06 -17.89
C GLU A 3 4.68 12.56 -16.83
N LYS A 4 4.16 12.17 -15.65
CA LYS A 4 5.00 11.65 -14.57
C LYS A 4 5.27 10.17 -14.76
N ILE A 5 6.51 9.75 -14.48
CA ILE A 5 6.90 8.33 -14.45
C ILE A 5 6.48 7.75 -13.10
N ILE A 6 5.67 6.69 -13.14
CA ILE A 6 5.19 5.99 -11.94
C ILE A 6 6.19 4.91 -11.55
N GLY A 7 6.60 4.90 -10.28
CA GLY A 7 7.31 3.79 -9.63
C GLY A 7 6.33 2.87 -8.90
N ILE A 8 6.49 1.57 -9.01
CA ILE A 8 5.80 0.59 -8.17
C ILE A 8 6.83 -0.09 -7.26
N LEU A 9 6.77 0.22 -5.96
CA LEU A 9 7.52 -0.46 -4.92
C LEU A 9 6.74 -1.71 -4.51
N GLY A 10 7.11 -2.84 -5.10
CA GLY A 10 6.35 -4.07 -5.06
C GLY A 10 7.07 -5.26 -4.42
N GLY A 11 6.52 -6.45 -4.66
CA GLY A 11 7.07 -7.73 -4.19
C GLY A 11 6.47 -8.22 -2.86
N MET A 12 5.48 -7.50 -2.29
CA MET A 12 4.92 -7.80 -0.98
C MET A 12 3.39 -8.06 -0.96
N GLY A 13 2.74 -8.89 -1.79
CA GLY A 13 3.32 -9.87 -2.70
C GLY A 13 3.52 -9.44 -4.15
N PRO A 14 4.20 -10.32 -4.88
CA PRO A 14 4.45 -10.13 -6.29
C PRO A 14 3.19 -10.06 -7.15
N GLU A 15 2.16 -10.82 -6.86
CA GLU A 15 0.88 -10.78 -7.58
C GLU A 15 0.18 -9.42 -7.47
N SER A 16 0.18 -8.81 -6.26
CA SER A 16 -0.38 -7.47 -6.07
C SER A 16 0.37 -6.42 -6.88
N THR A 17 1.67 -6.61 -7.08
CA THR A 17 2.50 -5.74 -7.93
C THR A 17 2.10 -5.85 -9.40
N ALA A 18 1.94 -7.08 -9.89
CA ALA A 18 1.50 -7.34 -11.26
C ALA A 18 0.08 -6.81 -11.50
N GLU A 19 -0.83 -7.02 -10.56
CA GLU A 19 -2.22 -6.54 -10.65
C GLU A 19 -2.28 -5.00 -10.66
N LEU A 20 -1.46 -4.31 -9.85
CA LEU A 20 -1.40 -2.85 -9.89
C LEU A 20 -0.96 -2.36 -11.27
N LEU A 21 0.05 -2.97 -11.88
CA LEU A 21 0.50 -2.61 -13.23
C LEU A 21 -0.61 -2.82 -14.27
N VAL A 22 -1.33 -3.93 -14.19
CA VAL A 22 -2.48 -4.22 -15.07
C VAL A 22 -3.58 -3.17 -14.87
N ARG A 23 -3.88 -2.79 -13.63
CA ARG A 23 -4.90 -1.77 -13.31
C ARG A 23 -4.51 -0.39 -13.82
N ILE A 24 -3.26 0.03 -13.65
CA ILE A 24 -2.76 1.29 -14.21
C ILE A 24 -2.98 1.30 -15.72
N THR A 25 -2.56 0.24 -16.41
CA THR A 25 -2.72 0.12 -17.87
C THR A 25 -4.19 0.20 -18.29
N LYS A 26 -5.08 -0.58 -17.63
CA LYS A 26 -6.51 -0.61 -17.98
C LYS A 26 -7.25 0.69 -17.66
N ARG A 27 -6.78 1.47 -16.70
CA ARG A 27 -7.43 2.73 -16.28
C ARG A 27 -6.84 3.97 -16.94
N THR A 28 -5.73 3.83 -17.67
CA THR A 28 -5.18 4.93 -18.46
C THR A 28 -6.00 5.10 -19.73
N PRO A 29 -6.62 6.27 -19.96
CA PRO A 29 -7.29 6.57 -21.22
C PRO A 29 -6.23 6.71 -22.33
N ALA A 30 -6.07 5.70 -23.17
CA ALA A 30 -5.08 5.65 -24.21
C ALA A 30 -5.74 5.26 -25.55
N ALA A 31 -5.50 6.01 -26.59
CA ALA A 31 -5.95 5.70 -27.95
C ALA A 31 -4.89 4.88 -28.73
N VAL A 32 -3.62 5.08 -28.38
CA VAL A 32 -2.46 4.38 -28.93
C VAL A 32 -1.51 3.99 -27.78
N GLU A 33 -0.58 3.07 -28.04
CA GLU A 33 0.35 2.58 -27.00
C GLU A 33 1.15 3.71 -26.34
N GLN A 34 1.50 4.75 -27.10
CA GLN A 34 2.29 5.89 -26.65
C GLN A 34 1.54 6.81 -25.67
N ASP A 35 0.23 6.69 -25.56
CA ASP A 35 -0.60 7.46 -24.62
C ASP A 35 -0.62 6.83 -23.22
N HIS A 36 -0.07 5.60 -23.06
CA HIS A 36 0.00 4.95 -21.76
C HIS A 36 1.07 5.58 -20.85
N LEU A 37 0.76 5.61 -19.55
CA LEU A 37 1.68 6.07 -18.51
C LEU A 37 2.94 5.19 -18.48
N ARG A 38 4.11 5.82 -18.39
CA ARG A 38 5.36 5.09 -18.18
C ARG A 38 5.43 4.60 -16.73
N VAL A 39 5.63 3.28 -16.55
CA VAL A 39 5.71 2.64 -15.23
C VAL A 39 7.04 1.90 -15.10
N ILE A 40 7.66 2.02 -13.92
CA ILE A 40 8.84 1.26 -13.50
C ILE A 40 8.43 0.47 -12.26
N ALA A 41 8.56 -0.85 -12.28
CA ALA A 41 8.25 -1.70 -11.14
C ALA A 41 9.51 -2.38 -10.60
N ASP A 42 9.76 -2.25 -9.31
CA ASP A 42 10.73 -3.04 -8.56
C ASP A 42 9.96 -4.01 -7.66
N SER A 43 9.86 -5.27 -8.12
CA SER A 43 9.17 -6.34 -7.39
C SER A 43 10.18 -7.09 -6.53
N ASN A 44 10.41 -6.59 -5.31
CA ASN A 44 11.39 -7.13 -4.36
C ASN A 44 10.74 -8.03 -3.30
N PRO A 45 10.66 -9.37 -3.51
CA PRO A 45 10.09 -10.31 -2.54
C PRO A 45 11.04 -10.60 -1.35
N LYS A 46 12.21 -9.96 -1.30
CA LYS A 46 13.20 -10.13 -0.23
C LYS A 46 13.02 -9.13 0.91
N ILE A 47 12.10 -8.17 0.77
CA ILE A 47 11.70 -7.29 1.87
C ILE A 47 11.14 -8.15 3.01
N PRO A 48 11.68 -8.06 4.25
CA PRO A 48 11.26 -8.90 5.37
C PRO A 48 9.75 -8.78 5.66
N ASN A 49 9.17 -9.75 6.36
CA ASN A 49 7.74 -9.75 6.67
C ASN A 49 7.37 -8.54 7.54
N ARG A 50 6.49 -7.69 7.01
CA ARG A 50 6.06 -6.44 7.64
C ARG A 50 5.22 -6.68 8.89
N THR A 51 4.39 -7.74 8.88
CA THR A 51 3.55 -8.08 10.05
C THR A 51 4.43 -8.57 11.19
N ASP A 52 5.35 -9.48 10.95
CA ASP A 52 6.27 -10.00 11.97
C ASP A 52 7.11 -8.85 12.56
N ALA A 53 7.69 -8.00 11.70
CA ALA A 53 8.47 -6.84 12.15
C ALA A 53 7.68 -5.90 13.08
N LEU A 54 6.41 -5.66 12.78
CA LEU A 54 5.52 -4.83 13.63
C LEU A 54 5.14 -5.52 14.95
N LEU A 55 5.00 -6.84 14.93
CA LEU A 55 4.65 -7.62 16.13
C LEU A 55 5.85 -7.79 17.08
N ASP A 56 7.04 -8.01 16.48
CA ASP A 56 8.28 -8.26 17.24
C ASP A 56 9.02 -6.97 17.61
N GLY A 57 8.69 -5.85 16.97
CA GLY A 57 9.36 -4.56 17.18
C GLY A 57 10.67 -4.39 16.37
N GLU A 58 11.00 -5.34 15.49
CA GLU A 58 12.21 -5.33 14.66
C GLU A 58 11.96 -4.64 13.30
N MET A 59 11.66 -3.34 13.33
CA MET A 59 11.22 -2.59 12.15
C MET A 59 12.36 -2.18 11.20
N GLN A 60 13.58 -1.97 11.72
CA GLN A 60 14.68 -1.40 10.94
C GLN A 60 15.04 -2.20 9.66
N PRO A 61 15.12 -3.54 9.67
CA PRO A 61 15.40 -4.30 8.46
C PRO A 61 14.36 -4.11 7.34
N VAL A 62 13.07 -3.88 7.72
CA VAL A 62 12.00 -3.60 6.77
C VAL A 62 12.17 -2.19 6.18
N ILE A 63 12.43 -1.20 7.04
CA ILE A 63 12.64 0.19 6.63
C ILE A 63 13.82 0.28 5.66
N ASP A 64 14.94 -0.35 5.97
CA ASP A 64 16.13 -0.36 5.12
C ASP A 64 15.85 -0.97 3.74
N ALA A 65 15.19 -2.11 3.69
CA ALA A 65 14.86 -2.81 2.44
C ALA A 65 13.84 -2.02 1.58
N LEU A 66 12.83 -1.43 2.22
CA LEU A 66 11.86 -0.56 1.54
C LEU A 66 12.55 0.69 0.98
N ALA A 67 13.40 1.34 1.77
CA ALA A 67 14.13 2.54 1.35
C ALA A 67 15.11 2.24 0.21
N GLU A 68 15.81 1.10 0.24
CA GLU A 68 16.68 0.69 -0.85
C GLU A 68 15.89 0.49 -2.15
N THR A 69 14.76 -0.23 -2.08
CA THR A 69 13.88 -0.46 -3.24
C THR A 69 13.30 0.86 -3.76
N ALA A 70 12.89 1.78 -2.87
CA ALA A 70 12.41 3.11 -3.28
C ALA A 70 13.51 3.93 -3.99
N ARG A 71 14.75 3.90 -3.47
CA ARG A 71 15.89 4.57 -4.12
C ARG A 71 16.25 3.96 -5.47
N ASN A 72 16.04 2.66 -5.68
CA ASN A 72 16.19 2.03 -7.00
C ASN A 72 15.21 2.65 -8.00
N LEU A 73 13.95 2.79 -7.61
CA LEU A 73 12.93 3.44 -8.44
C LEU A 73 13.25 4.91 -8.71
N GLU A 74 13.72 5.64 -7.70
CA GLU A 74 14.15 7.03 -7.82
C GLU A 74 15.30 7.17 -8.82
N ARG A 75 16.35 6.35 -8.70
CA ARG A 75 17.48 6.31 -9.65
C ARG A 75 17.04 5.91 -11.06
N ALA A 76 16.04 5.09 -11.20
CA ALA A 76 15.45 4.71 -12.49
C ALA A 76 14.56 5.82 -13.10
N GLY A 77 14.33 6.91 -12.38
CA GLY A 77 13.60 8.08 -12.84
C GLY A 77 12.14 8.13 -12.45
N ALA A 78 11.67 7.32 -11.50
CA ALA A 78 10.32 7.44 -10.96
C ALA A 78 10.12 8.83 -10.33
N GLN A 79 8.94 9.42 -10.55
CA GLN A 79 8.58 10.76 -10.07
C GLN A 79 7.43 10.73 -9.06
N VAL A 80 6.84 9.57 -8.88
CA VAL A 80 5.85 9.23 -7.85
C VAL A 80 5.93 7.73 -7.60
N ILE A 81 5.80 7.29 -6.35
CA ILE A 81 5.85 5.86 -5.99
C ILE A 81 4.50 5.43 -5.41
N GLY A 82 3.99 4.30 -5.88
CA GLY A 82 2.88 3.56 -5.28
C GLY A 82 3.36 2.25 -4.67
N ILE A 83 2.78 1.87 -3.52
CA ILE A 83 3.13 0.65 -2.77
C ILE A 83 1.88 -0.24 -2.66
N PRO A 84 1.75 -1.33 -3.44
CA PRO A 84 0.60 -2.23 -3.37
C PRO A 84 0.67 -3.20 -2.18
N CYS A 85 0.88 -2.67 -0.99
CA CYS A 85 0.96 -3.42 0.26
C CYS A 85 0.43 -2.58 1.42
N ASN A 86 -0.71 -2.99 2.00
CA ASN A 86 -1.32 -2.26 3.12
C ASN A 86 -0.37 -2.13 4.31
N THR A 87 0.17 -3.25 4.79
CA THR A 87 1.03 -3.26 5.99
C THR A 87 2.31 -2.44 5.82
N ALA A 88 2.82 -2.28 4.58
CA ALA A 88 4.00 -1.45 4.33
C ALA A 88 3.75 0.05 4.61
N HIS A 89 2.49 0.50 4.62
CA HIS A 89 2.16 1.88 4.94
C HIS A 89 2.42 2.25 6.41
N ALA A 90 2.60 1.25 7.29
CA ALA A 90 3.06 1.51 8.67
C ALA A 90 4.47 2.14 8.72
N PHE A 91 5.26 1.98 7.66
CA PHE A 91 6.62 2.51 7.53
C PHE A 91 6.70 3.75 6.64
N LEU A 92 5.54 4.32 6.25
CA LEU A 92 5.48 5.40 5.27
C LEU A 92 6.13 6.69 5.77
N ALA A 93 6.02 7.00 7.07
CA ALA A 93 6.65 8.15 7.68
C ALA A 93 8.18 8.08 7.56
N ASP A 94 8.77 6.93 7.92
CA ASP A 94 10.21 6.68 7.81
C ASP A 94 10.68 6.75 6.36
N LEU A 95 9.91 6.17 5.43
CA LEU A 95 10.25 6.20 4.01
C LEU A 95 10.26 7.61 3.43
N ARG A 96 9.31 8.47 3.82
CA ARG A 96 9.23 9.86 3.37
C ARG A 96 10.43 10.70 3.80
N GLU A 97 11.12 10.31 4.87
CA GLU A 97 12.36 10.95 5.30
C GLU A 97 13.59 10.45 4.53
N LEU A 98 13.52 9.25 3.96
CA LEU A 98 14.66 8.56 3.34
C LEU A 98 14.73 8.67 1.82
N VAL A 99 13.64 9.10 1.16
CA VAL A 99 13.55 9.26 -0.30
C VAL A 99 12.91 10.60 -0.66
N ALA A 100 13.33 11.20 -1.78
CA ALA A 100 12.84 12.50 -2.22
C ALA A 100 11.57 12.40 -3.09
N VAL A 101 11.34 11.24 -3.72
CA VAL A 101 10.18 11.01 -4.58
C VAL A 101 8.91 10.87 -3.73
N PRO A 102 7.82 11.61 -4.05
CA PRO A 102 6.57 11.49 -3.32
C PRO A 102 6.01 10.07 -3.37
N ILE A 103 5.57 9.57 -2.22
CA ILE A 103 4.91 8.25 -2.09
C ILE A 103 3.42 8.47 -1.87
N VAL A 104 2.60 7.82 -2.71
CA VAL A 104 1.13 7.83 -2.58
C VAL A 104 0.73 7.06 -1.33
N ASP A 105 -0.02 7.70 -0.46
CA ASP A 105 -0.63 7.06 0.70
C ASP A 105 -1.92 6.35 0.28
N MET A 106 -1.83 5.03 0.10
CA MET A 106 -2.99 4.23 -0.30
C MET A 106 -4.05 4.17 0.79
N VAL A 107 -3.65 4.23 2.05
CA VAL A 107 -4.57 4.17 3.21
C VAL A 107 -5.40 5.45 3.25
N GLU A 108 -4.75 6.60 3.17
CA GLU A 108 -5.39 7.92 3.09
C GLU A 108 -6.33 8.00 1.87
N GLN A 109 -5.84 7.62 0.68
CA GLN A 109 -6.66 7.67 -0.54
C GLN A 109 -7.88 6.75 -0.46
N THR A 110 -7.75 5.59 0.19
CA THR A 110 -8.89 4.67 0.41
C THR A 110 -9.92 5.30 1.35
N ALA A 111 -9.50 5.96 2.41
CA ALA A 111 -10.40 6.63 3.34
C ALA A 111 -11.15 7.81 2.68
N ILE A 112 -10.43 8.62 1.88
CA ILE A 112 -11.01 9.72 1.09
C ILE A 112 -12.07 9.19 0.10
N GLU A 113 -11.75 8.11 -0.62
CA GLU A 113 -12.68 7.49 -1.58
C GLU A 113 -13.91 6.90 -0.87
N ALA A 114 -13.71 6.21 0.25
CA ALA A 114 -14.81 5.68 1.05
C ALA A 114 -15.73 6.82 1.54
N ARG A 115 -15.15 7.93 2.01
CA ARG A 115 -15.91 9.12 2.40
C ARG A 115 -16.72 9.70 1.25
N SER A 116 -16.09 9.82 0.07
CA SER A 116 -16.75 10.34 -1.13
C SER A 116 -17.91 9.46 -1.59
N SER A 117 -17.72 8.13 -1.52
CA SER A 117 -18.68 7.14 -2.03
C SER A 117 -19.86 6.89 -1.07
N PHE A 118 -19.63 6.91 0.25
CA PHE A 118 -20.63 6.47 1.24
C PHE A 118 -21.12 7.57 2.17
N GLY A 119 -20.47 8.71 2.22
CA GLY A 119 -20.84 9.84 3.06
C GLY A 119 -20.34 9.76 4.50
N GLU A 120 -20.51 10.84 5.25
CA GLU A 120 -20.11 10.99 6.65
C GLU A 120 -20.88 10.07 7.59
N GLY A 121 -20.20 9.56 8.62
CA GLY A 121 -20.79 8.65 9.61
C GLY A 121 -20.97 7.23 9.13
N SER A 122 -20.61 6.90 7.88
CA SER A 122 -20.71 5.53 7.36
C SER A 122 -19.77 4.57 8.09
N VAL A 123 -20.22 3.33 8.27
CA VAL A 123 -19.44 2.27 8.91
C VAL A 123 -18.70 1.47 7.84
N VAL A 124 -17.37 1.35 8.01
CA VAL A 124 -16.49 0.63 7.10
C VAL A 124 -15.91 -0.60 7.82
N GLY A 125 -16.21 -1.79 7.27
CA GLY A 125 -15.65 -3.04 7.76
C GLY A 125 -14.20 -3.24 7.29
N LEU A 126 -13.29 -3.59 8.21
CA LEU A 126 -11.88 -3.84 7.92
C LEU A 126 -11.58 -5.34 7.97
N LEU A 127 -11.13 -5.91 6.86
CA LEU A 127 -10.54 -7.25 6.78
C LEU A 127 -9.07 -7.08 6.35
N ALA A 128 -8.14 -7.24 7.29
CA ALA A 128 -6.74 -6.94 7.09
C ALA A 128 -5.84 -7.86 7.92
N THR A 129 -4.52 -7.84 7.65
CA THR A 129 -3.54 -8.57 8.48
C THR A 129 -3.51 -8.06 9.91
N ASP A 130 -3.06 -8.91 10.84
CA ASP A 130 -2.88 -8.53 12.25
C ASP A 130 -1.98 -7.28 12.40
N GLY A 131 -0.91 -7.18 11.60
CA GLY A 131 -0.03 -6.01 11.57
C GLY A 131 -0.78 -4.73 11.18
N THR A 132 -1.62 -4.80 10.13
CA THR A 132 -2.42 -3.64 9.68
C THR A 132 -3.46 -3.22 10.72
N LEU A 133 -4.13 -4.18 11.39
CA LEU A 133 -5.11 -3.88 12.44
C LEU A 133 -4.43 -3.31 13.69
N ARG A 134 -3.30 -3.89 14.10
CA ARG A 134 -2.55 -3.47 15.30
C ARG A 134 -2.01 -2.06 15.19
N THR A 135 -1.55 -1.65 14.01
CA THR A 135 -1.06 -0.29 13.76
C THR A 135 -2.17 0.75 13.64
N ARG A 136 -3.44 0.34 13.61
CA ARG A 136 -4.61 1.22 13.46
C ARG A 136 -4.61 2.10 12.21
N LEU A 137 -3.76 1.84 11.21
CA LEU A 137 -3.61 2.67 10.01
C LEU A 137 -4.96 3.08 9.39
N TYR A 138 -5.82 2.10 9.10
CA TYR A 138 -7.13 2.39 8.51
C TYR A 138 -8.11 3.00 9.52
N HIS A 139 -7.99 2.67 10.81
CA HIS A 139 -8.87 3.27 11.82
C HIS A 139 -8.64 4.78 11.88
N GLU A 140 -7.39 5.21 11.96
CA GLU A 140 -7.03 6.62 12.03
C GLU A 140 -7.42 7.37 10.75
N ALA A 141 -7.07 6.84 9.57
CA ALA A 141 -7.42 7.48 8.30
C ALA A 141 -8.95 7.59 8.08
N LEU A 142 -9.71 6.56 8.48
CA LEU A 142 -11.17 6.59 8.39
C LEU A 142 -11.78 7.57 9.41
N GLU A 143 -11.27 7.60 10.65
CA GLU A 143 -11.69 8.55 11.68
C GLU A 143 -11.43 10.00 11.24
N GLU A 144 -10.26 10.30 10.65
CA GLU A 144 -9.96 11.63 10.06
C GLU A 144 -10.94 12.02 8.95
N CYS A 145 -11.37 11.03 8.16
CA CYS A 145 -12.42 11.20 7.16
C CYS A 145 -13.85 11.18 7.74
N ARG A 146 -14.03 11.18 9.07
CA ARG A 146 -15.32 11.10 9.77
C ARG A 146 -16.13 9.86 9.40
N LEU A 147 -15.46 8.72 9.23
CA LEU A 147 -16.04 7.40 9.04
C LEU A 147 -15.80 6.55 10.29
N VAL A 148 -16.59 5.49 10.45
CA VAL A 148 -16.46 4.55 11.58
C VAL A 148 -15.81 3.27 11.10
N ALA A 149 -14.63 2.93 11.61
CA ALA A 149 -13.93 1.69 11.30
C ALA A 149 -14.37 0.56 12.23
N VAL A 150 -14.68 -0.62 11.70
CA VAL A 150 -15.02 -1.81 12.46
C VAL A 150 -14.21 -3.00 11.96
N GLY A 151 -13.39 -3.58 12.82
CA GLY A 151 -12.65 -4.82 12.55
C GLY A 151 -13.39 -6.07 13.04
N PRO A 152 -12.80 -7.27 12.84
CA PRO A 152 -13.33 -8.52 13.35
C PRO A 152 -13.52 -8.50 14.86
N GLN A 153 -14.72 -8.83 15.34
CA GLN A 153 -15.08 -8.83 16.78
C GLN A 153 -14.64 -10.13 17.48
N HIS A 154 -14.36 -11.19 16.74
CA HIS A 154 -14.00 -12.50 17.27
C HIS A 154 -12.68 -13.00 16.65
N GLN A 155 -11.80 -13.57 17.47
CA GLN A 155 -10.51 -14.11 17.03
C GLN A 155 -10.66 -15.16 15.92
N GLY A 156 -11.71 -15.97 15.94
CA GLY A 156 -11.96 -16.96 14.88
C GLY A 156 -12.19 -16.32 13.49
N VAL A 157 -12.81 -15.15 13.44
CA VAL A 157 -12.97 -14.41 12.17
C VAL A 157 -11.63 -13.86 11.70
N GLN A 158 -10.85 -13.30 12.61
CA GLN A 158 -9.52 -12.80 12.27
C GLN A 158 -8.57 -13.92 11.80
N ASN A 159 -8.61 -15.08 12.44
CA ASN A 159 -7.84 -16.24 11.99
C ASN A 159 -8.22 -16.65 10.56
N ALA A 160 -9.52 -16.70 10.24
CA ALA A 160 -9.99 -17.01 8.89
C ALA A 160 -9.52 -15.96 7.85
N VAL A 161 -9.44 -14.67 8.24
CA VAL A 161 -8.87 -13.62 7.39
C VAL A 161 -7.38 -13.88 7.14
N MET A 162 -6.61 -14.20 8.18
CA MET A 162 -5.18 -14.49 8.05
C MET A 162 -4.94 -15.73 7.18
N ASP A 163 -5.67 -16.83 7.40
CA ASP A 163 -5.57 -18.05 6.59
C ASP A 163 -5.86 -17.77 5.10
N THR A 164 -6.86 -16.94 4.83
CA THR A 164 -7.20 -16.53 3.46
C THR A 164 -6.06 -15.72 2.82
N LEU A 165 -5.51 -14.75 3.54
CA LEU A 165 -4.42 -13.91 3.04
C LEU A 165 -3.13 -14.72 2.77
N ASP A 166 -2.85 -15.75 3.58
CA ASP A 166 -1.68 -16.61 3.40
C ASP A 166 -1.86 -17.59 2.22
N THR A 167 -3.10 -17.90 1.85
CA THR A 167 -3.40 -18.74 0.67
C THR A 167 -3.23 -17.97 -0.64
N VAL A 168 -3.36 -16.63 -0.62
CA VAL A 168 -3.30 -15.76 -1.81
C VAL A 168 -1.90 -15.16 -2.03
N LYS A 169 -0.98 -15.33 -1.09
CA LYS A 169 0.41 -14.85 -1.20
C LYS A 169 1.32 -15.91 -1.81
#